data_36cfff04465112a9a163bb636be4cbdf
#
_entry.id   36cfff04465112a9a163bb636be4cbdf
#
_cell.length_a   1.000
_cell.length_b   1.000
_cell.length_c   1.000
_cell.angle_alpha   90.00
_cell.angle_beta   90.00
_cell.angle_gamma   90.00
#
_symmetry.space_group_name_H-M   'P 1'
#
loop_
_entity.id
_entity.type
_entity.pdbx_description
1 polymer ?
#
loop_
_entity_poly.entity_id
_entity_poly.type
_entity_poly.pdbx_seq_one_letter_code
_entity_poly.pdbx_strand_id
1 'polypeptide(L)'
;MTISKEELNMITIEGVDPKIIANNLKPYKPTHPGEVLKDELEYRGISQRGLAKEMGISYSALNEVLNAKRALNPELAMMMEAALGVDAAPLLAMQNEYDMQMAERNDSFMEKLRQIRRIAAIF
;
A
#
# COMPACT_ATOMS: atom_id res chain seq x y z
N MET A 1 7.62 -8.89 -27.22
CA MET A 1 8.51 -8.06 -28.00
C MET A 1 9.61 -7.51 -27.11
N THR A 2 10.85 -7.78 -27.46
CA THR A 2 11.96 -7.26 -26.68
C THR A 2 12.21 -5.83 -27.15
N ILE A 3 11.99 -4.88 -26.27
CA ILE A 3 12.28 -3.49 -26.58
C ILE A 3 13.78 -3.27 -26.40
N SER A 4 14.45 -2.78 -27.45
CA SER A 4 15.86 -2.43 -27.34
C SER A 4 16.06 -1.25 -26.39
N LYS A 5 17.28 -1.11 -25.87
CA LYS A 5 17.61 0.05 -25.02
C LYS A 5 17.30 1.38 -25.71
N GLU A 6 17.51 1.42 -27.01
CA GLU A 6 17.27 2.62 -27.81
C GLU A 6 15.78 2.87 -27.98
N GLU A 7 14.99 1.82 -28.19
CA GLU A 7 13.55 1.93 -28.27
C GLU A 7 12.95 2.32 -26.91
N LEU A 8 13.48 1.78 -25.83
CA LEU A 8 13.09 2.16 -24.48
C LEU A 8 13.35 3.63 -24.22
N ASN A 9 14.51 4.14 -24.67
CA ASN A 9 14.85 5.56 -24.58
C ASN A 9 13.96 6.43 -25.44
N MET A 10 13.47 5.92 -26.57
CA MET A 10 12.56 6.64 -27.46
C MET A 10 11.13 6.69 -26.92
N ILE A 11 10.72 5.69 -26.16
CA ILE A 11 9.42 5.66 -25.49
C ILE A 11 9.40 6.62 -24.33
N THR A 12 10.57 6.90 -23.74
CA THR A 12 10.67 7.83 -22.63
C THR A 12 10.53 9.26 -23.14
N ILE A 13 9.77 10.03 -22.41
CA ILE A 13 9.62 11.46 -22.64
C ILE A 13 11.01 12.10 -22.57
N GLU A 14 11.34 12.91 -23.55
CA GLU A 14 12.60 13.62 -23.62
C GLU A 14 12.86 14.38 -22.33
N GLY A 15 14.00 14.17 -21.72
CA GLY A 15 14.38 14.79 -20.45
C GLY A 15 14.08 13.95 -19.20
N VAL A 16 13.50 12.75 -19.35
CA VAL A 16 13.26 11.85 -18.22
C VAL A 16 14.39 10.83 -18.13
N ASP A 17 15.01 10.75 -16.96
CA ASP A 17 16.06 9.78 -16.69
C ASP A 17 15.48 8.35 -16.81
N PRO A 18 16.12 7.45 -17.61
CA PRO A 18 15.70 6.06 -17.71
C PRO A 18 15.60 5.34 -16.37
N LYS A 19 16.39 5.75 -15.38
CA LYS A 19 16.31 5.21 -14.02
C LYS A 19 14.99 5.52 -13.34
N ILE A 20 14.41 6.67 -13.61
CA ILE A 20 13.11 7.05 -13.07
C ILE A 20 12.02 6.15 -13.65
N ILE A 21 12.12 5.79 -14.92
CA ILE A 21 11.17 4.91 -15.59
C ILE A 21 11.31 3.46 -15.09
N ALA A 22 12.52 2.99 -14.92
CA ALA A 22 12.76 1.69 -14.33
C ALA A 22 12.22 1.60 -12.89
N ASN A 23 12.30 2.70 -12.14
CA ASN A 23 11.77 2.79 -10.80
C ASN A 23 10.24 2.95 -10.77
N ASN A 24 9.63 3.36 -11.87
CA ASN A 24 8.17 3.47 -11.98
C ASN A 24 7.47 2.11 -12.08
N LEU A 25 8.19 1.02 -12.19
CA LEU A 25 7.64 -0.32 -12.00
C LEU A 25 7.19 -0.53 -10.55
N LYS A 26 7.73 0.27 -9.62
CA LYS A 26 7.27 0.33 -8.23
C LYS A 26 6.76 1.73 -7.96
N PRO A 27 5.53 1.91 -7.49
CA PRO A 27 5.03 3.24 -7.16
C PRO A 27 5.96 3.92 -6.15
N TYR A 28 6.18 5.22 -6.33
CA TYR A 28 6.99 6.02 -5.41
C TYR A 28 6.47 5.90 -3.98
N LYS A 29 5.15 5.93 -3.83
CA LYS A 29 4.47 5.75 -2.55
C LYS A 29 3.46 4.60 -2.70
N PRO A 30 3.58 3.54 -1.91
CA PRO A 30 2.61 2.45 -1.96
C PRO A 30 1.23 2.94 -1.51
N THR A 31 0.20 2.38 -2.09
CA THR A 31 -1.18 2.73 -1.76
C THR A 31 -1.64 1.92 -0.56
N HIS A 32 -2.03 2.63 0.50
CA HIS A 32 -2.62 2.01 1.67
C HIS A 32 -4.11 1.74 1.42
N PRO A 33 -4.65 0.58 1.84
CA PRO A 33 -6.08 0.28 1.63
C PRO A 33 -7.01 1.30 2.29
N GLY A 34 -6.57 1.94 3.36
CA GLY A 34 -7.33 3.01 4.01
C GLY A 34 -7.61 4.18 3.08
N GLU A 35 -6.69 4.51 2.18
CA GLU A 35 -6.87 5.59 1.20
C GLU A 35 -8.01 5.26 0.23
N VAL A 36 -8.05 4.01 -0.24
CA VAL A 36 -9.12 3.53 -1.12
C VAL A 36 -10.47 3.56 -0.41
N LEU A 37 -10.50 3.11 0.84
CA LEU A 37 -11.73 3.13 1.64
C LEU A 37 -12.19 4.54 1.94
N LYS A 38 -11.28 5.45 2.21
CA LYS A 38 -11.58 6.86 2.44
C LYS A 38 -12.25 7.48 1.22
N ASP A 39 -11.70 7.25 0.03
CA ASP A 39 -12.25 7.72 -1.22
C ASP A 39 -13.65 7.14 -1.47
N GLU A 40 -13.85 5.87 -1.15
CA GLU A 40 -15.14 5.20 -1.30
C GLU A 40 -16.20 5.82 -0.38
N LEU A 41 -15.82 6.11 0.87
CA LEU A 41 -16.74 6.78 1.80
C LEU A 41 -17.13 8.16 1.32
N GLU A 42 -16.17 8.93 0.83
CA GLU A 42 -16.41 10.26 0.28
C GLU A 42 -17.34 10.19 -0.94
N TYR A 43 -17.06 9.27 -1.83
CA TYR A 43 -17.89 9.05 -3.03
C TYR A 43 -19.34 8.70 -2.68
N ARG A 44 -19.53 7.86 -1.67
CA ARG A 44 -20.88 7.45 -1.22
C ARG A 44 -21.55 8.45 -0.27
N GLY A 45 -20.83 9.49 0.15
CA GLY A 45 -21.34 10.46 1.12
C GLY A 45 -21.54 9.88 2.51
N ILE A 46 -20.77 8.86 2.88
CA ILE A 46 -20.84 8.22 4.20
C ILE A 46 -19.89 8.91 5.15
N SER A 47 -20.38 9.37 6.32
CA SER A 47 -19.52 9.99 7.31
C SER A 47 -18.70 8.94 8.07
N GLN A 48 -17.44 9.26 8.35
CA GLN A 48 -16.57 8.39 9.14
C GLN A 48 -17.12 8.15 10.55
N ARG A 49 -17.65 9.19 11.17
CA ARG A 49 -18.25 9.09 12.52
C ARG A 49 -19.47 8.18 12.53
N GLY A 50 -20.34 8.33 11.54
CA GLY A 50 -21.53 7.48 11.39
C GLY A 50 -21.15 6.03 11.16
N LEU A 51 -20.21 5.77 10.29
CA LEU A 51 -19.75 4.41 10.01
C LEU A 51 -19.09 3.76 11.21
N ALA A 52 -18.22 4.49 11.92
CA ALA A 52 -17.57 3.99 13.13
C ALA A 52 -18.61 3.59 14.19
N LYS A 53 -19.63 4.41 14.37
CA LYS A 53 -20.74 4.13 15.28
C LYS A 53 -21.46 2.85 14.92
N GLU A 54 -21.81 2.70 13.64
CA GLU A 54 -22.51 1.50 13.15
C GLU A 54 -21.66 0.24 13.28
N MET A 55 -20.35 0.37 13.10
CA MET A 55 -19.41 -0.75 13.24
C MET A 55 -19.02 -1.03 14.68
N GLY A 56 -19.40 -0.18 15.62
CA GLY A 56 -19.04 -0.35 17.04
C GLY A 56 -17.56 -0.15 17.34
N ILE A 57 -16.88 0.68 16.54
CA ILE A 57 -15.46 1.02 16.77
C ILE A 57 -15.31 2.50 17.03
N SER A 58 -14.17 2.91 17.60
CA SER A 58 -13.92 4.32 17.84
C SER A 58 -13.68 5.06 16.52
N TYR A 59 -14.11 6.30 16.48
CA TYR A 59 -13.83 7.19 15.34
C TYR A 59 -12.32 7.32 15.11
N SER A 60 -11.54 7.46 16.19
CA SER A 60 -10.08 7.56 16.09
C SER A 60 -9.45 6.34 15.42
N ALA A 61 -9.89 5.14 15.79
CA ALA A 61 -9.37 3.91 15.19
C ALA A 61 -9.67 3.85 13.69
N LEU A 62 -10.90 4.18 13.30
CA LEU A 62 -11.28 4.21 11.90
C LEU A 62 -10.51 5.29 11.14
N ASN A 63 -10.45 6.49 11.69
CA ASN A 63 -9.76 7.64 11.08
C ASN A 63 -8.27 7.34 10.85
N GLU A 64 -7.61 6.70 11.81
CA GLU A 64 -6.20 6.34 11.67
C GLU A 64 -5.96 5.37 10.52
N VAL A 65 -6.83 4.38 10.36
CA VAL A 65 -6.73 3.45 9.23
C VAL A 65 -6.96 4.17 7.90
N LEU A 66 -7.98 5.01 7.84
CA LEU A 66 -8.32 5.76 6.62
C LEU A 66 -7.25 6.76 6.21
N ASN A 67 -6.43 7.20 7.14
CA ASN A 67 -5.31 8.11 6.89
C ASN A 67 -3.95 7.41 6.83
N ALA A 68 -3.95 6.09 6.67
CA ALA A 68 -2.74 5.27 6.55
C ALA A 68 -1.81 5.33 7.77
N LYS A 69 -2.35 5.69 8.92
CA LYS A 69 -1.58 5.74 10.19
C LYS A 69 -1.66 4.45 10.98
N ARG A 70 -2.54 3.56 10.60
CA ARG A 70 -2.75 2.26 11.23
C ARG A 70 -3.05 1.23 10.15
N ALA A 71 -2.55 0.01 10.32
CA ALA A 71 -2.82 -1.07 9.39
C ALA A 71 -4.30 -1.49 9.42
N LEU A 72 -4.81 -1.85 8.24
CA LEU A 72 -6.11 -2.49 8.12
C LEU A 72 -5.96 -3.95 8.57
N ASN A 73 -6.69 -4.35 9.59
CA ASN A 73 -6.69 -5.73 10.08
C ASN A 73 -7.85 -6.53 9.46
N PRO A 74 -7.83 -7.88 9.57
CA PRO A 74 -8.89 -8.70 8.99
C PRO A 74 -10.29 -8.36 9.52
N GLU A 75 -10.42 -8.06 10.80
CA GLU A 75 -11.72 -7.75 11.39
C GLU A 75 -12.33 -6.49 10.76
N LEU A 76 -11.54 -5.42 10.66
CA LEU A 76 -12.01 -4.18 10.05
C LEU A 76 -12.27 -4.36 8.55
N ALA A 77 -11.43 -5.13 7.86
CA ALA A 77 -11.65 -5.44 6.44
C ALA A 77 -13.01 -6.16 6.24
N MET A 78 -13.32 -7.11 7.09
CA MET A 78 -14.61 -7.83 7.04
C MET A 78 -15.79 -6.93 7.40
N MET A 79 -15.59 -6.00 8.33
CA MET A 79 -16.62 -5.01 8.65
C MET A 79 -16.89 -4.09 7.46
N MET A 80 -15.84 -3.68 6.76
CA MET A 80 -15.96 -2.87 5.54
C MET A 80 -16.66 -3.64 4.43
N GLU A 81 -16.36 -4.92 4.28
CA GLU A 81 -17.06 -5.78 3.33
C GLU A 81 -18.55 -5.84 3.66
N ALA A 82 -18.89 -6.04 4.92
CA ALA A 82 -20.29 -6.09 5.34
C ALA A 82 -21.01 -4.76 5.14
N ALA A 83 -20.33 -3.65 5.43
CA ALA A 83 -20.93 -2.32 5.35
C ALA A 83 -21.02 -1.78 3.92
N LEU A 84 -19.98 -2.00 3.12
CA LEU A 84 -19.83 -1.35 1.81
C LEU A 84 -19.89 -2.32 0.63
N GLY A 85 -19.85 -3.62 0.88
CA GLY A 85 -19.82 -4.62 -0.18
C GLY A 85 -18.47 -4.71 -0.91
N VAL A 86 -17.41 -4.13 -0.34
CA VAL A 86 -16.05 -4.25 -0.92
C VAL A 86 -15.39 -5.51 -0.38
N ASP A 87 -14.74 -6.27 -1.26
CA ASP A 87 -14.12 -7.53 -0.85
C ASP A 87 -12.97 -7.31 0.14
N ALA A 88 -12.98 -8.05 1.26
CA ALA A 88 -11.98 -7.95 2.29
C ALA A 88 -10.61 -8.46 1.84
N ALA A 89 -10.56 -9.56 1.09
CA ALA A 89 -9.30 -10.18 0.69
C ALA A 89 -8.39 -9.27 -0.14
N PRO A 90 -8.88 -8.58 -1.19
CA PRO A 90 -8.05 -7.62 -1.91
C PRO A 90 -7.54 -6.46 -1.04
N LEU A 91 -8.35 -5.99 -0.09
CA LEU A 91 -7.94 -4.93 0.83
C LEU A 91 -6.78 -5.38 1.71
N LEU A 92 -6.83 -6.61 2.21
CA LEU A 92 -5.77 -7.18 3.03
C LEU A 92 -4.51 -7.46 2.21
N ALA A 93 -4.66 -7.89 0.96
CA ALA A 93 -3.54 -8.05 0.05
C ALA A 93 -2.84 -6.70 -0.20
N MET A 94 -3.60 -5.63 -0.33
CA MET A 94 -3.08 -4.28 -0.50
C MET A 94 -2.32 -3.81 0.75
N GLN A 95 -2.84 -4.12 1.94
CA GLN A 95 -2.15 -3.82 3.20
C GLN A 95 -0.83 -4.57 3.29
N ASN A 96 -0.82 -5.84 2.93
CA ASN A 96 0.40 -6.64 2.94
C ASN A 96 1.46 -6.07 1.99
N GLU A 97 1.06 -5.71 0.78
CA GLU A 97 1.96 -5.10 -0.19
C GLU A 97 2.50 -3.76 0.30
N TYR A 98 1.63 -2.94 0.91
CA TYR A 98 2.04 -1.69 1.53
C TYR A 98 3.11 -1.92 2.60
N ASP A 99 2.87 -2.88 3.50
CA ASP A 99 3.79 -3.19 4.59
C ASP A 99 5.14 -3.68 4.06
N MET A 100 5.13 -4.52 3.03
CA MET A 100 6.34 -5.02 2.39
C MET A 100 7.15 -3.87 1.77
N GLN A 101 6.50 -2.99 1.04
CA GLN A 101 7.18 -1.85 0.40
C GLN A 101 7.73 -0.87 1.43
N MET A 102 7.01 -0.64 2.52
CA MET A 102 7.50 0.23 3.59
C MET A 102 8.72 -0.37 4.30
N ALA A 103 8.73 -1.69 4.52
CA ALA A 103 9.87 -2.39 5.09
C ALA A 103 11.09 -2.29 4.17
N GLU A 104 10.89 -2.43 2.86
CA GLU A 104 11.96 -2.30 1.86
C GLU A 104 12.57 -0.90 1.83
N ARG A 105 11.83 0.11 2.26
CA ARG A 105 12.31 1.50 2.32
C ARG A 105 13.02 1.84 3.63
N ASN A 106 13.00 0.93 4.58
CA ASN A 106 13.69 1.11 5.86
C ASN A 106 15.14 0.65 5.70
N ASP A 107 16.07 1.61 5.59
CA ASP A 107 17.48 1.33 5.35
C ASP A 107 18.12 0.51 6.48
N SER A 108 17.78 0.80 7.73
CA SER A 108 18.28 0.05 8.88
C SER A 108 17.84 -1.42 8.83
N PHE A 109 16.59 -1.65 8.48
CA PHE A 109 16.06 -3.00 8.33
C PHE A 109 16.73 -3.72 7.16
N MET A 110 16.90 -3.06 6.03
CA MET A 110 17.55 -3.63 4.86
C MET A 110 19.01 -3.99 5.14
N GLU A 111 19.70 -3.18 5.92
CA GLU A 111 21.06 -3.49 6.36
C GLU A 111 21.09 -4.73 7.26
N LYS A 112 20.13 -4.84 8.16
CA LYS A 112 19.99 -6.03 9.01
C LYS A 112 19.77 -7.29 8.17
N LEU A 113 18.97 -7.21 7.11
CA LEU A 113 18.77 -8.34 6.20
C LEU A 113 20.07 -8.74 5.52
N ARG A 114 20.88 -7.78 5.10
CA ARG A 114 22.20 -8.07 4.51
C ARG A 114 23.10 -8.81 5.49
N GLN A 115 23.12 -8.40 6.75
CA GLN A 115 23.87 -9.07 7.80
C GLN A 115 23.38 -10.51 8.03
N ILE A 116 22.07 -10.71 8.06
CA ILE A 116 21.48 -12.05 8.21
C ILE A 116 21.88 -12.96 7.05
N ARG A 117 21.89 -12.45 5.82
CA ARG A 117 22.31 -13.22 4.65
C ARG A 117 23.77 -13.65 4.75
N ARG A 118 24.65 -12.79 5.29
CA ARG A 118 26.06 -13.15 5.53
C ARG A 118 26.18 -14.28 6.52
N ILE A 119 25.39 -14.24 7.60
CA ILE A 119 25.37 -15.30 8.62
C ILE A 119 24.87 -16.60 8.01
N ALA A 120 23.80 -16.56 7.21
CA ALA A 120 23.23 -17.73 6.57
C ALA A 120 24.22 -18.41 5.62
N ALA A 121 25.12 -17.66 4.99
CA ALA A 121 26.16 -18.22 4.12
C ALA A 121 27.19 -19.07 4.87
N ILE A 122 27.28 -18.93 6.21
CA ILE A 122 28.21 -19.69 7.05
C ILE A 122 27.57 -21.02 7.51
N PHE A 123 26.27 -21.09 7.55
CA PHE A 123 25.53 -22.30 7.90
C PHE A 123 25.28 -23.15 6.66
#